data_45d283f0319bc0270b2ae628953d7955
#
_entry.id   45d283f0319bc0270b2ae628953d7955
#
_cell.length_a   1.000
_cell.length_b   1.000
_cell.length_c   1.000
_cell.angle_alpha   90.00
_cell.angle_beta   90.00
_cell.angle_gamma   90.00
#
_symmetry.space_group_name_H-M   'P 1'
#
loop_
_entity.id
_entity.type
_entity.pdbx_description
1 polymer ?
#
loop_
_entity_poly.entity_id
_entity_poly.type
_entity_poly.pdbx_seq_one_letter_code
_entity_poly.pdbx_strand_id
1 'polypeptide(L)'
;MLRRCRSAPVAALRPVNTSAYRRRELVQSPYLAAAGGRKPGRVPVWFMRQAGRSLPEYRALRVQHSMLAACFEPELACEITMQPIRRYDVDAAILFSDIVVPLRAAGVDLDIVPDVGPVIAEPVRTAADIEAMKPLDPQAIQPVLDAVSLLVAELGAVPLIGFAGAPFTLASYLVEGGPSRNHARTKAMMLAEPASWHALMTKLADLTIECLRGQIDAGVDAIQMFDSWAGTLSLADYRHYVLPHSSRVFATLAEHGVPMTHFGVGTAELLGAMSEAVKPGAAKVVGVDWRTALTDAAARVEPGTALQGNLDPVVLLAGWPVVE
;
A
#
# COMPACT_ATOMS: atom_id res chain seq x y z
N MET A 1 20.63 33.92 -23.93
CA MET A 1 20.96 34.45 -22.59
C MET A 1 20.30 33.51 -21.54
N LEU A 2 21.03 32.48 -21.17
CA LEU A 2 20.56 31.41 -20.26
C LEU A 2 20.83 31.89 -18.81
N ARG A 3 19.77 32.12 -18.05
CA ARG A 3 19.90 32.38 -16.62
C ARG A 3 20.19 31.06 -15.90
N ARG A 4 21.37 30.95 -15.31
CA ARG A 4 21.74 29.85 -14.40
C ARG A 4 20.89 29.95 -13.13
N CYS A 5 20.05 28.94 -12.87
CA CYS A 5 19.49 28.73 -11.54
C CYS A 5 20.62 28.39 -10.58
N ARG A 6 20.80 29.20 -9.54
CA ARG A 6 21.70 28.89 -8.43
C ARG A 6 20.98 27.91 -7.50
N SER A 7 21.58 26.75 -7.29
CA SER A 7 21.20 25.83 -6.25
C SER A 7 21.41 26.49 -4.88
N ALA A 8 20.36 26.55 -4.08
CA ALA A 8 20.46 26.95 -2.69
C ALA A 8 21.18 25.85 -1.88
N PRO A 9 21.97 26.21 -0.85
CA PRO A 9 22.65 25.21 -0.04
C PRO A 9 21.65 24.41 0.78
N VAL A 10 21.80 23.08 0.79
CA VAL A 10 21.05 22.15 1.63
C VAL A 10 21.33 22.47 3.10
N ALA A 11 20.34 22.97 3.81
CA ALA A 11 20.43 23.19 5.24
C ALA A 11 20.54 21.82 5.94
N ALA A 12 21.51 21.66 6.84
CA ALA A 12 21.71 20.48 7.64
C ALA A 12 20.44 20.14 8.44
N LEU A 13 19.83 19.01 8.15
CA LEU A 13 18.65 18.49 8.83
C LEU A 13 18.97 18.23 10.32
N ARG A 14 18.16 18.80 11.20
CA ARG A 14 18.16 18.48 12.64
C ARG A 14 17.62 17.05 12.81
N PRO A 15 18.12 16.27 13.75
CA PRO A 15 17.56 14.94 14.06
C PRO A 15 16.08 15.09 14.41
N VAL A 16 15.22 14.28 13.75
CA VAL A 16 13.79 14.24 14.00
C VAL A 16 13.55 13.80 15.44
N ASN A 17 13.03 14.71 16.25
CA ASN A 17 12.64 14.43 17.62
C ASN A 17 11.34 13.61 17.56
N THR A 18 11.36 12.35 17.99
CA THR A 18 10.23 11.42 18.07
C THR A 18 9.22 11.78 19.18
N SER A 19 9.00 13.05 19.43
CA SER A 19 7.85 13.53 20.19
C SER A 19 6.59 13.30 19.38
N ALA A 20 5.63 12.52 19.92
CA ALA A 20 4.35 12.15 19.34
C ALA A 20 3.85 13.11 18.26
N TYR A 21 3.89 12.69 16.99
CA TYR A 21 3.51 13.53 15.86
C TYR A 21 2.03 13.88 16.02
N ARG A 22 1.73 15.17 16.22
CA ARG A 22 0.34 15.62 16.33
C ARG A 22 -0.29 15.46 14.96
N ARG A 23 -1.25 14.55 14.86
CA ARG A 23 -1.99 14.26 13.63
C ARG A 23 -2.53 15.55 13.00
N ARG A 24 -2.40 15.68 11.67
CA ARG A 24 -2.91 16.84 10.94
C ARG A 24 -4.45 16.89 11.02
N GLU A 25 -5.00 18.06 11.27
CA GLU A 25 -6.45 18.28 11.27
C GLU A 25 -6.93 18.64 9.85
N LEU A 26 -7.22 17.62 9.03
CA LEU A 26 -7.69 17.78 7.65
C LEU A 26 -9.23 17.71 7.56
N VAL A 27 -9.90 18.55 8.32
CA VAL A 27 -11.38 18.52 8.51
C VAL A 27 -12.14 18.64 7.18
N GLN A 28 -11.61 19.37 6.20
CA GLN A 28 -12.27 19.61 4.91
C GLN A 28 -11.91 18.61 3.82
N SER A 29 -11.09 17.60 4.11
CA SER A 29 -10.71 16.59 3.12
C SER A 29 -11.90 15.75 2.69
N PRO A 30 -12.31 15.79 1.40
CA PRO A 30 -13.39 14.95 0.90
C PRO A 30 -13.03 13.45 0.95
N TYR A 31 -11.73 13.11 0.77
CA TYR A 31 -11.24 11.74 0.89
C TYR A 31 -11.42 11.19 2.32
N LEU A 32 -10.95 11.92 3.34
CA LEU A 32 -11.08 11.47 4.72
C LEU A 32 -12.54 11.47 5.20
N ALA A 33 -13.38 12.36 4.67
CA ALA A 33 -14.80 12.33 4.93
C ALA A 33 -15.45 11.03 4.40
N ALA A 34 -15.19 10.70 3.12
CA ALA A 34 -15.71 9.49 2.49
C ALA A 34 -15.16 8.22 3.18
N ALA A 35 -13.85 8.14 3.40
CA ALA A 35 -13.21 7.01 4.07
C ALA A 35 -13.70 6.81 5.51
N GLY A 36 -14.09 7.88 6.20
CA GLY A 36 -14.70 7.87 7.52
C GLY A 36 -16.21 7.64 7.51
N GLY A 37 -16.83 7.25 6.39
CA GLY A 37 -18.25 6.96 6.28
C GLY A 37 -19.15 8.21 6.28
N ARG A 38 -18.59 9.42 6.15
CA ARG A 38 -19.34 10.67 6.02
C ARG A 38 -19.55 11.04 4.57
N LYS A 39 -20.69 11.64 4.23
CA LYS A 39 -20.95 12.11 2.87
C LYS A 39 -20.08 13.33 2.56
N PRO A 40 -19.13 13.24 1.59
CA PRO A 40 -18.35 14.38 1.15
C PRO A 40 -19.19 15.32 0.26
N GLY A 41 -18.74 16.55 0.06
CA GLY A 41 -19.38 17.50 -0.86
C GLY A 41 -19.30 17.09 -2.33
N ARG A 42 -18.27 16.29 -2.69
CA ARG A 42 -18.09 15.65 -4.00
C ARG A 42 -17.40 14.30 -3.81
N VAL A 43 -17.48 13.44 -4.81
CA VAL A 43 -16.72 12.18 -4.82
C VAL A 43 -15.22 12.51 -4.90
N PRO A 44 -14.39 12.07 -3.94
CA PRO A 44 -12.97 12.30 -3.99
C PRO A 44 -12.30 11.41 -5.04
N VAL A 45 -11.28 11.94 -5.70
CA VAL A 45 -10.55 11.25 -6.77
C VAL A 45 -9.05 11.21 -6.46
N TRP A 46 -8.49 10.00 -6.52
CA TRP A 46 -7.06 9.75 -6.51
C TRP A 46 -6.79 8.43 -7.25
N PHE A 47 -5.54 8.18 -7.67
CA PHE A 47 -5.19 6.98 -8.44
C PHE A 47 -4.03 6.24 -7.76
N MET A 48 -4.14 4.91 -7.65
CA MET A 48 -3.13 4.07 -6.99
C MET A 48 -1.73 4.19 -7.60
N ARG A 49 -1.65 4.50 -8.90
CA ARG A 49 -0.39 4.71 -9.63
C ARG A 49 -0.32 6.11 -10.25
N GLN A 50 -0.76 7.12 -9.51
CA GLN A 50 -0.71 8.51 -9.97
C GLN A 50 0.73 9.01 -10.18
N ALA A 51 1.68 8.62 -9.33
CA ALA A 51 3.10 8.75 -9.61
C ALA A 51 3.54 7.61 -10.52
N GLY A 52 4.09 7.92 -11.70
CA GLY A 52 4.48 6.84 -12.58
C GLY A 52 4.89 7.26 -13.98
N ARG A 53 5.02 6.25 -14.85
CA ARG A 53 5.57 6.36 -16.22
C ARG A 53 4.82 7.30 -17.15
N SER A 54 3.60 7.69 -16.85
CA SER A 54 2.84 8.71 -17.58
C SER A 54 3.45 10.11 -17.44
N LEU A 55 4.16 10.38 -16.34
CA LEU A 55 4.76 11.68 -16.04
C LEU A 55 6.16 11.78 -16.64
N PRO A 56 6.44 12.77 -17.51
CA PRO A 56 7.78 12.98 -18.07
C PRO A 56 8.83 13.29 -16.99
N GLU A 57 8.47 14.04 -15.96
CA GLU A 57 9.33 14.34 -14.80
C GLU A 57 9.72 13.07 -14.04
N TYR A 58 8.79 12.15 -13.85
CA TYR A 58 9.09 10.83 -13.27
C TYR A 58 10.07 10.04 -14.14
N ARG A 59 9.82 9.98 -15.45
CA ARG A 59 10.72 9.26 -16.38
C ARG A 59 12.14 9.82 -16.36
N ALA A 60 12.29 11.15 -16.24
CA ALA A 60 13.61 11.79 -16.16
C ALA A 60 14.38 11.35 -14.90
N LEU A 61 13.73 11.27 -13.74
CA LEU A 61 14.35 10.78 -12.50
C LEU A 61 14.73 9.30 -12.60
N ARG A 62 13.91 8.48 -13.28
CA ARG A 62 14.11 7.05 -13.40
C ARG A 62 15.28 6.64 -14.32
N VAL A 63 15.85 7.56 -15.07
CA VAL A 63 17.09 7.31 -15.85
C VAL A 63 18.29 7.05 -14.93
N GLN A 64 18.33 7.71 -13.76
CA GLN A 64 19.47 7.65 -12.83
C GLN A 64 19.22 6.77 -11.61
N HIS A 65 17.97 6.48 -11.27
CA HIS A 65 17.62 5.75 -10.05
C HIS A 65 16.81 4.49 -10.36
N SER A 66 17.16 3.36 -9.74
CA SER A 66 16.34 2.15 -9.79
C SER A 66 15.04 2.37 -8.99
N MET A 67 14.01 1.54 -9.23
CA MET A 67 12.73 1.66 -8.51
C MET A 67 12.95 1.50 -7.00
N LEU A 68 13.69 0.47 -6.63
CA LEU A 68 13.92 0.13 -5.23
C LEU A 68 14.81 1.19 -4.56
N ALA A 69 15.87 1.67 -5.22
CA ALA A 69 16.71 2.75 -4.68
C ALA A 69 15.88 4.02 -4.41
N ALA A 70 15.02 4.41 -5.35
CA ALA A 70 14.17 5.58 -5.18
C ALA A 70 13.21 5.49 -4.00
N CYS A 71 12.81 4.29 -3.58
CA CYS A 71 11.98 4.09 -2.38
C CYS A 71 12.75 4.30 -1.07
N PHE A 72 14.07 4.18 -1.10
CA PHE A 72 14.94 4.38 0.08
C PHE A 72 15.70 5.72 0.06
N GLU A 73 15.38 6.61 -0.85
CA GLU A 73 15.88 7.99 -0.90
C GLU A 73 14.74 8.95 -0.51
N PRO A 74 14.71 9.49 0.74
CA PRO A 74 13.56 10.23 1.26
C PRO A 74 13.14 11.41 0.39
N GLU A 75 14.09 12.23 -0.05
CA GLU A 75 13.83 13.42 -0.88
C GLU A 75 13.32 13.03 -2.26
N LEU A 76 13.84 11.94 -2.83
CA LEU A 76 13.41 11.44 -4.12
C LEU A 76 12.01 10.83 -4.07
N ALA A 77 11.71 10.03 -3.04
CA ALA A 77 10.38 9.48 -2.81
C ALA A 77 9.35 10.60 -2.57
N CYS A 78 9.73 11.64 -1.83
CA CYS A 78 8.92 12.83 -1.60
C CYS A 78 8.63 13.54 -2.93
N GLU A 79 9.67 13.89 -3.72
CA GLU A 79 9.51 14.56 -5.01
C GLU A 79 8.62 13.76 -5.96
N ILE A 80 8.84 12.46 -6.09
CA ILE A 80 8.03 11.61 -6.98
C ILE A 80 6.56 11.57 -6.51
N THR A 81 6.32 11.50 -5.21
CA THR A 81 4.95 11.55 -4.66
C THR A 81 4.26 12.88 -4.95
N MET A 82 5.00 13.99 -4.89
CA MET A 82 4.46 15.34 -5.11
C MET A 82 4.18 15.67 -6.58
N GLN A 83 4.84 15.01 -7.54
CA GLN A 83 4.64 15.28 -8.97
C GLN A 83 3.18 15.21 -9.42
N PRO A 84 2.43 14.11 -9.17
CA PRO A 84 1.02 14.04 -9.55
C PRO A 84 0.13 15.03 -8.76
N ILE A 85 0.49 15.34 -7.51
CA ILE A 85 -0.28 16.29 -6.69
C ILE A 85 -0.23 17.67 -7.34
N ARG A 86 0.96 18.13 -7.71
CA ARG A 86 1.17 19.42 -8.39
C ARG A 86 0.53 19.49 -9.77
N ARG A 87 0.35 18.32 -10.45
CA ARG A 87 -0.14 18.25 -11.82
C ARG A 87 -1.64 18.06 -11.94
N TYR A 88 -2.24 17.27 -11.06
CA TYR A 88 -3.61 16.75 -11.26
C TYR A 88 -4.62 17.22 -10.22
N ASP A 89 -4.20 17.94 -9.18
CA ASP A 89 -5.07 18.42 -8.09
C ASP A 89 -5.97 17.30 -7.52
N VAL A 90 -5.39 16.13 -7.28
CA VAL A 90 -6.08 14.96 -6.72
C VAL A 90 -6.37 15.12 -5.22
N ASP A 91 -7.36 14.40 -4.71
CA ASP A 91 -7.87 14.52 -3.35
C ASP A 91 -7.05 13.78 -2.28
N ALA A 92 -6.10 12.97 -2.70
CA ALA A 92 -5.16 12.30 -1.79
C ALA A 92 -3.84 12.00 -2.50
N ALA A 93 -2.75 12.09 -1.73
CA ALA A 93 -1.45 11.56 -2.11
C ALA A 93 -1.35 10.10 -1.65
N ILE A 94 -0.66 9.28 -2.42
CA ILE A 94 -0.19 7.97 -1.95
C ILE A 94 1.33 7.95 -1.98
N LEU A 95 1.93 7.48 -0.90
CA LEU A 95 3.39 7.38 -0.76
C LEU A 95 3.99 6.65 -1.97
N PHE A 96 5.03 7.22 -2.59
CA PHE A 96 5.79 6.50 -3.59
C PHE A 96 6.68 5.46 -2.91
N SER A 97 6.31 4.20 -3.04
CA SER A 97 6.99 3.03 -2.50
C SER A 97 6.59 1.79 -3.30
N ASP A 98 7.00 0.62 -2.85
CA ASP A 98 6.52 -0.67 -3.35
C ASP A 98 6.13 -1.58 -2.18
N ILE A 99 5.18 -2.50 -2.41
CA ILE A 99 4.69 -3.42 -1.37
C ILE A 99 5.78 -4.38 -0.87
N VAL A 100 6.85 -4.60 -1.63
CA VAL A 100 7.97 -5.47 -1.24
C VAL A 100 9.09 -4.72 -0.49
N VAL A 101 9.02 -3.40 -0.38
CA VAL A 101 10.00 -2.58 0.36
C VAL A 101 10.19 -3.07 1.82
N PRO A 102 9.13 -3.42 2.58
CA PRO A 102 9.30 -3.98 3.91
C PRO A 102 10.05 -5.32 3.92
N LEU A 103 9.90 -6.16 2.90
CA LEU A 103 10.68 -7.40 2.77
C LEU A 103 12.16 -7.10 2.58
N ARG A 104 12.50 -6.13 1.74
CA ARG A 104 13.90 -5.68 1.56
C ARG A 104 14.49 -5.14 2.85
N ALA A 105 13.73 -4.34 3.59
CA ALA A 105 14.13 -3.81 4.90
C ALA A 105 14.27 -4.90 5.98
N ALA A 106 13.57 -6.03 5.84
CA ALA A 106 13.75 -7.22 6.67
C ALA A 106 14.93 -8.11 6.22
N GLY A 107 15.72 -7.67 5.23
CA GLY A 107 16.90 -8.37 4.77
C GLY A 107 16.66 -9.44 3.70
N VAL A 108 15.48 -9.48 3.10
CA VAL A 108 15.22 -10.36 1.94
C VAL A 108 16.00 -9.83 0.74
N ASP A 109 16.78 -10.68 0.09
CA ASP A 109 17.47 -10.32 -1.14
C ASP A 109 16.49 -10.34 -2.31
N LEU A 110 16.11 -9.15 -2.72
CA LEU A 110 15.14 -8.91 -3.81
C LEU A 110 15.51 -7.66 -4.61
N ASP A 111 15.05 -7.63 -5.85
CA ASP A 111 15.08 -6.43 -6.68
C ASP A 111 13.77 -6.31 -7.48
N ILE A 112 13.52 -5.10 -8.02
CA ILE A 112 12.37 -4.82 -8.88
C ILE A 112 12.88 -4.67 -10.31
N VAL A 113 12.80 -5.78 -11.04
CA VAL A 113 13.29 -5.86 -12.42
C VAL A 113 12.30 -5.17 -13.38
N PRO A 114 12.76 -4.27 -14.26
CA PRO A 114 11.89 -3.64 -15.25
C PRO A 114 11.10 -4.67 -16.06
N ASP A 115 9.82 -4.39 -16.27
CA ASP A 115 8.85 -5.20 -17.01
C ASP A 115 8.61 -6.64 -16.50
N VAL A 116 9.31 -7.04 -15.44
CA VAL A 116 9.10 -8.31 -14.71
C VAL A 116 8.38 -8.06 -13.38
N GLY A 117 8.87 -7.13 -12.57
CA GLY A 117 8.41 -6.86 -11.22
C GLY A 117 9.39 -7.36 -10.16
N PRO A 118 8.93 -7.55 -8.91
CA PRO A 118 9.78 -8.07 -7.83
C PRO A 118 10.31 -9.47 -8.13
N VAL A 119 11.62 -9.68 -7.90
CA VAL A 119 12.30 -10.96 -8.03
C VAL A 119 13.04 -11.25 -6.73
N ILE A 120 12.79 -12.40 -6.13
CA ILE A 120 13.40 -12.86 -4.88
C ILE A 120 14.54 -13.81 -5.23
N ALA A 121 15.76 -13.51 -4.78
CA ALA A 121 16.95 -14.32 -5.09
C ALA A 121 16.85 -15.71 -4.43
N GLU A 122 16.41 -15.77 -3.18
CA GLU A 122 16.26 -17.01 -2.41
C GLU A 122 14.80 -17.15 -1.94
N PRO A 123 13.93 -17.80 -2.72
CA PRO A 123 12.53 -17.99 -2.36
C PRO A 123 12.35 -18.86 -1.11
N VAL A 124 11.37 -18.51 -0.28
CA VAL A 124 10.98 -19.27 0.91
C VAL A 124 10.25 -20.55 0.50
N ARG A 125 10.79 -21.71 0.83
CA ARG A 125 10.27 -23.02 0.39
C ARG A 125 10.04 -24.00 1.52
N THR A 126 10.68 -23.82 2.66
CA THR A 126 10.72 -24.77 3.77
C THR A 126 10.42 -24.07 5.10
N ALA A 127 10.10 -24.88 6.11
CA ALA A 127 9.95 -24.37 7.49
C ALA A 127 11.26 -23.71 8.00
N ALA A 128 12.43 -24.23 7.60
CA ALA A 128 13.72 -23.65 7.97
C ALA A 128 13.91 -22.24 7.35
N ASP A 129 13.50 -22.04 6.08
CA ASP A 129 13.55 -20.72 5.44
C ASP A 129 12.63 -19.74 6.17
N ILE A 130 11.43 -20.20 6.57
CA ILE A 130 10.48 -19.39 7.34
C ILE A 130 11.09 -19.00 8.70
N GLU A 131 11.71 -19.93 9.39
CA GLU A 131 12.34 -19.68 10.69
C GLU A 131 13.46 -18.64 10.56
N ALA A 132 14.28 -18.73 9.51
CA ALA A 132 15.40 -17.83 9.22
C ALA A 132 14.97 -16.39 8.85
N MET A 133 13.69 -16.17 8.48
CA MET A 133 13.18 -14.83 8.18
C MET A 133 13.33 -13.90 9.38
N LYS A 134 13.96 -12.75 9.16
CA LYS A 134 14.15 -11.70 10.16
C LYS A 134 12.90 -10.81 10.30
N PRO A 135 12.70 -10.19 11.46
CA PRO A 135 11.72 -9.10 11.61
C PRO A 135 12.13 -7.88 10.79
N LEU A 136 11.21 -6.93 10.65
CA LEU A 136 11.51 -5.63 10.05
C LEU A 136 12.60 -4.92 10.84
N ASP A 137 13.65 -4.49 10.16
CA ASP A 137 14.70 -3.65 10.77
C ASP A 137 14.23 -2.19 10.79
N PRO A 138 14.04 -1.60 11.98
CA PRO A 138 13.63 -0.21 12.12
C PRO A 138 14.61 0.79 11.45
N GLN A 139 15.91 0.48 11.42
CA GLN A 139 16.89 1.34 10.77
C GLN A 139 16.83 1.23 9.25
N ALA A 140 16.61 0.03 8.74
CA ALA A 140 16.51 -0.20 7.29
C ALA A 140 15.23 0.41 6.68
N ILE A 141 14.12 0.50 7.44
CA ILE A 141 12.88 1.14 6.98
C ILE A 141 12.85 2.67 7.22
N GLN A 142 13.75 3.21 8.04
CA GLN A 142 13.76 4.62 8.42
C GLN A 142 13.72 5.58 7.23
N PRO A 143 14.43 5.38 6.10
CA PRO A 143 14.33 6.28 4.96
C PRO A 143 12.90 6.42 4.40
N VAL A 144 12.09 5.36 4.46
CA VAL A 144 10.68 5.42 4.05
C VAL A 144 9.86 6.30 5.00
N LEU A 145 10.14 6.22 6.30
CA LEU A 145 9.47 7.03 7.33
C LEU A 145 9.90 8.51 7.25
N ASP A 146 11.16 8.77 6.90
CA ASP A 146 11.66 10.11 6.64
C ASP A 146 10.97 10.73 5.41
N ALA A 147 10.75 9.94 4.34
CA ALA A 147 9.97 10.38 3.18
C ALA A 147 8.52 10.74 3.56
N VAL A 148 7.88 9.95 4.44
CA VAL A 148 6.55 10.28 4.98
C VAL A 148 6.58 11.61 5.72
N SER A 149 7.58 11.84 6.56
CA SER A 149 7.72 13.09 7.32
C SER A 149 7.89 14.31 6.43
N LEU A 150 8.70 14.20 5.36
CA LEU A 150 8.86 15.26 4.35
C LEU A 150 7.54 15.54 3.63
N LEU A 151 6.82 14.50 3.22
CA LEU A 151 5.51 14.62 2.56
C LEU A 151 4.46 15.29 3.44
N VAL A 152 4.39 14.93 4.70
CA VAL A 152 3.48 15.53 5.68
C VAL A 152 3.72 17.03 5.80
N ALA A 153 4.98 17.48 5.71
CA ALA A 153 5.33 18.91 5.74
C ALA A 153 4.93 19.65 4.44
N GLU A 154 4.98 18.98 3.27
CA GLU A 154 4.73 19.61 1.98
C GLU A 154 3.26 19.57 1.51
N LEU A 155 2.50 18.53 1.88
CA LEU A 155 1.16 18.28 1.31
C LEU A 155 0.07 19.24 1.76
N GLY A 156 0.31 20.06 2.82
CA GLY A 156 -0.68 21.01 3.30
C GLY A 156 -2.02 20.33 3.65
N ALA A 157 -3.07 20.63 2.90
CA ALA A 157 -4.43 20.08 3.13
C ALA A 157 -4.70 18.75 2.42
N VAL A 158 -3.77 18.25 1.59
CA VAL A 158 -3.93 16.96 0.89
C VAL A 158 -3.55 15.83 1.83
N PRO A 159 -4.45 14.84 2.10
CA PRO A 159 -4.12 13.71 2.94
C PRO A 159 -3.14 12.76 2.27
N LEU A 160 -2.28 12.15 3.09
CA LEU A 160 -1.31 11.15 2.66
C LEU A 160 -1.79 9.74 3.02
N ILE A 161 -1.82 8.88 2.02
CA ILE A 161 -2.09 7.44 2.18
C ILE A 161 -0.76 6.71 2.29
N GLY A 162 -0.53 6.06 3.43
CA GLY A 162 0.51 5.06 3.58
C GLY A 162 0.01 3.69 3.14
N PHE A 163 0.92 2.75 2.87
CA PHE A 163 0.49 1.42 2.46
C PHE A 163 1.54 0.34 2.72
N ALA A 164 1.07 -0.91 2.69
CA ALA A 164 1.92 -2.10 2.64
C ALA A 164 1.24 -3.23 1.84
N GLY A 165 2.01 -4.24 1.48
CA GLY A 165 1.47 -5.48 0.97
C GLY A 165 0.76 -6.28 2.06
N ALA A 166 -0.37 -6.91 1.72
CA ALA A 166 -1.03 -7.84 2.60
C ALA A 166 -0.21 -9.12 2.79
N PRO A 167 -0.33 -9.80 3.93
CA PRO A 167 0.45 -11.00 4.21
C PRO A 167 0.40 -12.07 3.11
N PHE A 168 -0.77 -12.36 2.53
CA PHE A 168 -0.91 -13.32 1.44
C PHE A 168 -0.15 -12.89 0.16
N THR A 169 -0.27 -11.62 -0.20
CA THR A 169 0.42 -11.09 -1.38
C THR A 169 1.95 -11.14 -1.20
N LEU A 170 2.45 -10.80 -0.01
CA LEU A 170 3.88 -10.90 0.30
C LEU A 170 4.35 -12.37 0.34
N ALA A 171 3.57 -13.27 0.95
CA ALA A 171 3.84 -14.71 0.94
C ALA A 171 3.93 -15.26 -0.49
N SER A 172 3.02 -14.81 -1.37
CA SER A 172 3.03 -15.21 -2.78
C SER A 172 4.33 -14.85 -3.47
N TYR A 173 4.82 -13.60 -3.30
CA TYR A 173 6.11 -13.21 -3.87
C TYR A 173 7.28 -14.02 -3.29
N LEU A 174 7.32 -14.22 -1.98
CA LEU A 174 8.38 -14.97 -1.31
C LEU A 174 8.42 -16.43 -1.77
N VAL A 175 7.25 -17.09 -1.82
CA VAL A 175 7.17 -18.52 -2.15
C VAL A 175 7.35 -18.77 -3.66
N GLU A 176 6.77 -17.95 -4.52
CA GLU A 176 6.95 -18.10 -5.97
C GLU A 176 8.35 -17.67 -6.43
N GLY A 177 8.98 -16.71 -5.74
CA GLY A 177 10.25 -16.11 -6.12
C GLY A 177 10.08 -14.90 -7.04
N GLY A 178 8.85 -14.50 -7.32
CA GLY A 178 8.49 -13.40 -8.21
C GLY A 178 7.03 -13.43 -8.63
N PRO A 179 6.65 -12.67 -9.67
CA PRO A 179 5.28 -12.70 -10.20
C PRO A 179 4.88 -14.10 -10.66
N SER A 180 3.66 -14.51 -10.31
CA SER A 180 3.11 -15.80 -10.71
C SER A 180 1.71 -15.62 -11.31
N ARG A 181 1.37 -16.46 -12.29
CA ARG A 181 0.04 -16.40 -12.91
C ARG A 181 -1.02 -17.14 -12.10
N ASN A 182 -0.66 -18.26 -11.49
CA ASN A 182 -1.58 -19.18 -10.81
C ASN A 182 -1.22 -19.48 -9.35
N HIS A 183 -0.10 -18.95 -8.85
CA HIS A 183 0.37 -19.12 -7.47
C HIS A 183 0.42 -20.59 -7.03
N ALA A 184 0.88 -21.48 -7.91
CA ALA A 184 0.81 -22.92 -7.70
C ALA A 184 1.62 -23.38 -6.48
N ARG A 185 2.84 -22.84 -6.29
CA ARG A 185 3.68 -23.19 -5.14
C ARG A 185 3.13 -22.62 -3.84
N THR A 186 2.64 -21.37 -3.89
CA THR A 186 1.98 -20.72 -2.75
C THR A 186 0.79 -21.53 -2.27
N LYS A 187 -0.10 -21.94 -3.19
CA LYS A 187 -1.26 -22.77 -2.86
C LYS A 187 -0.87 -24.17 -2.39
N ALA A 188 0.17 -24.77 -2.99
CA ALA A 188 0.66 -26.08 -2.56
C ALA A 188 1.16 -26.02 -1.11
N MET A 189 1.98 -25.04 -0.74
CA MET A 189 2.44 -24.83 0.65
C MET A 189 1.24 -24.61 1.60
N MET A 190 0.33 -23.71 1.22
CA MET A 190 -0.85 -23.37 2.01
C MET A 190 -1.70 -24.61 2.34
N LEU A 191 -1.91 -25.49 1.35
CA LEU A 191 -2.79 -26.65 1.49
C LEU A 191 -2.09 -27.86 2.08
N ALA A 192 -0.82 -28.10 1.74
CA ALA A 192 -0.09 -29.30 2.15
C ALA A 192 0.62 -29.11 3.50
N GLU A 193 1.00 -27.88 3.85
CA GLU A 193 1.79 -27.56 5.04
C GLU A 193 1.16 -26.41 5.85
N PRO A 194 -0.08 -26.57 6.34
CA PRO A 194 -0.81 -25.45 6.96
C PRO A 194 -0.10 -24.86 8.19
N ALA A 195 0.66 -25.67 8.95
CA ALA A 195 1.44 -25.15 10.08
C ALA A 195 2.57 -24.22 9.62
N SER A 196 3.35 -24.60 8.61
CA SER A 196 4.39 -23.77 7.99
C SER A 196 3.78 -22.53 7.36
N TRP A 197 2.64 -22.67 6.68
CA TRP A 197 1.89 -21.56 6.09
C TRP A 197 1.48 -20.52 7.13
N HIS A 198 0.85 -20.94 8.22
CA HIS A 198 0.43 -20.01 9.26
C HIS A 198 1.62 -19.36 10.00
N ALA A 199 2.74 -20.06 10.12
CA ALA A 199 3.98 -19.46 10.65
C ALA A 199 4.51 -18.35 9.71
N LEU A 200 4.58 -18.60 8.41
CA LEU A 200 4.94 -17.59 7.40
C LEU A 200 3.99 -16.38 7.44
N MET A 201 2.69 -16.63 7.39
CA MET A 201 1.68 -15.59 7.41
C MET A 201 1.71 -14.75 8.69
N THR A 202 2.06 -15.36 9.83
CA THR A 202 2.22 -14.65 11.10
C THR A 202 3.39 -13.68 11.04
N LYS A 203 4.57 -14.12 10.59
CA LYS A 203 5.74 -13.25 10.41
C LYS A 203 5.47 -12.09 9.45
N LEU A 204 4.76 -12.38 8.35
CA LEU A 204 4.40 -11.34 7.38
C LEU A 204 3.34 -10.36 7.92
N ALA A 205 2.41 -10.83 8.74
CA ALA A 205 1.48 -9.94 9.44
C ALA A 205 2.23 -9.02 10.42
N ASP A 206 3.21 -9.54 11.18
CA ASP A 206 4.05 -8.72 12.05
C ASP A 206 4.83 -7.65 11.26
N LEU A 207 5.46 -8.06 10.17
CA LEU A 207 6.18 -7.15 9.29
C LEU A 207 5.27 -6.04 8.71
N THR A 208 4.06 -6.41 8.27
CA THR A 208 3.07 -5.46 7.75
C THR A 208 2.60 -4.50 8.85
N ILE A 209 2.35 -4.99 10.06
CA ILE A 209 1.98 -4.19 11.22
C ILE A 209 3.06 -3.15 11.53
N GLU A 210 4.31 -3.59 11.68
CA GLU A 210 5.42 -2.68 12.03
C GLU A 210 5.64 -1.62 10.95
N CYS A 211 5.57 -2.01 9.67
CA CYS A 211 5.68 -1.08 8.55
C CYS A 211 4.57 -0.02 8.54
N LEU A 212 3.32 -0.44 8.68
CA LEU A 212 2.17 0.49 8.69
C LEU A 212 2.12 1.34 9.94
N ARG A 213 2.48 0.78 11.12
CA ARG A 213 2.59 1.53 12.37
C ARG A 213 3.61 2.65 12.23
N GLY A 214 4.82 2.33 11.72
CA GLY A 214 5.85 3.33 11.47
C GLY A 214 5.38 4.46 10.56
N GLN A 215 4.65 4.14 9.47
CA GLN A 215 4.08 5.14 8.58
C GLN A 215 3.01 6.01 9.28
N ILE A 216 2.16 5.41 10.13
CA ILE A 216 1.15 6.15 10.92
C ILE A 216 1.85 7.08 11.90
N ASP A 217 2.86 6.61 12.60
CA ASP A 217 3.62 7.39 13.58
C ASP A 217 4.41 8.53 12.89
N ALA A 218 4.86 8.31 11.66
CA ALA A 218 5.47 9.34 10.81
C ALA A 218 4.46 10.36 10.23
N GLY A 219 3.14 10.08 10.30
CA GLY A 219 2.09 11.06 10.06
C GLY A 219 1.21 10.82 8.84
N VAL A 220 1.11 9.61 8.29
CA VAL A 220 0.10 9.33 7.25
C VAL A 220 -1.32 9.47 7.79
N ASP A 221 -2.25 9.92 6.97
CA ASP A 221 -3.64 10.21 7.37
C ASP A 221 -4.59 9.04 7.16
N ALA A 222 -4.20 8.09 6.32
CA ALA A 222 -4.92 6.84 6.06
C ALA A 222 -3.92 5.76 5.65
N ILE A 223 -4.32 4.49 5.73
CA ILE A 223 -3.52 3.37 5.26
C ILE A 223 -4.29 2.49 4.29
N GLN A 224 -3.56 1.86 3.37
CA GLN A 224 -4.09 0.86 2.45
C GLN A 224 -3.26 -0.42 2.48
N MET A 225 -3.91 -1.55 2.67
CA MET A 225 -3.30 -2.87 2.56
C MET A 225 -3.62 -3.46 1.18
N PHE A 226 -2.59 -3.75 0.40
CA PHE A 226 -2.72 -4.30 -0.95
C PHE A 226 -2.68 -5.82 -0.93
N ASP A 227 -3.83 -6.46 -1.14
CA ASP A 227 -3.97 -7.91 -1.28
C ASP A 227 -4.18 -8.30 -2.75
N SER A 228 -3.24 -7.89 -3.57
CA SER A 228 -3.32 -7.94 -5.04
C SER A 228 -3.55 -9.34 -5.60
N TRP A 229 -3.12 -10.39 -4.89
CA TRP A 229 -3.19 -11.78 -5.35
C TRP A 229 -4.30 -12.61 -4.70
N ALA A 230 -5.02 -12.06 -3.70
CA ALA A 230 -6.08 -12.78 -2.97
C ALA A 230 -7.20 -13.30 -3.88
N GLY A 231 -7.50 -12.60 -4.98
CA GLY A 231 -8.51 -13.03 -5.95
C GLY A 231 -8.24 -14.37 -6.64
N THR A 232 -7.06 -14.98 -6.43
CA THR A 232 -6.76 -16.32 -6.91
C THR A 232 -7.30 -17.43 -5.99
N LEU A 233 -7.83 -17.06 -4.82
CA LEU A 233 -8.33 -17.99 -3.80
C LEU A 233 -9.85 -18.15 -3.88
N SER A 234 -10.33 -19.31 -3.47
CA SER A 234 -11.73 -19.50 -3.11
C SER A 234 -12.05 -18.72 -1.83
N LEU A 235 -13.31 -18.38 -1.60
CA LEU A 235 -13.77 -17.78 -0.35
C LEU A 235 -13.42 -18.65 0.87
N ALA A 236 -13.54 -19.97 0.74
CA ALA A 236 -13.23 -20.93 1.81
C ALA A 236 -11.74 -20.88 2.17
N ASP A 237 -10.85 -20.92 1.18
CA ASP A 237 -9.41 -20.84 1.39
C ASP A 237 -9.00 -19.48 1.98
N TYR A 238 -9.57 -18.41 1.44
CA TYR A 238 -9.30 -17.06 1.96
C TYR A 238 -9.69 -16.96 3.44
N ARG A 239 -10.90 -17.43 3.81
CA ARG A 239 -11.36 -17.41 5.20
C ARG A 239 -10.50 -18.23 6.13
N HIS A 240 -10.03 -19.38 5.67
CA HIS A 240 -9.24 -20.30 6.51
C HIS A 240 -7.77 -19.88 6.63
N TYR A 241 -7.14 -19.53 5.52
CA TYR A 241 -5.69 -19.39 5.46
C TYR A 241 -5.19 -17.94 5.43
N VAL A 242 -6.05 -16.96 5.15
CA VAL A 242 -5.63 -15.55 4.93
C VAL A 242 -6.33 -14.58 5.88
N LEU A 243 -7.65 -14.65 5.96
CA LEU A 243 -8.47 -13.70 6.74
C LEU A 243 -8.00 -13.54 8.21
N PRO A 244 -7.61 -14.58 8.97
CA PRO A 244 -7.15 -14.41 10.34
C PRO A 244 -5.92 -13.49 10.46
N HIS A 245 -5.01 -13.55 9.49
CA HIS A 245 -3.79 -12.75 9.47
C HIS A 245 -4.07 -11.31 9.03
N SER A 246 -4.88 -11.10 8.00
CA SER A 246 -5.33 -9.77 7.59
C SER A 246 -6.13 -9.08 8.68
N SER A 247 -7.03 -9.81 9.36
CA SER A 247 -7.78 -9.29 10.51
C SER A 247 -6.89 -8.89 11.67
N ARG A 248 -5.82 -9.64 11.93
CA ARG A 248 -4.83 -9.31 12.96
C ARG A 248 -4.14 -7.98 12.65
N VAL A 249 -3.73 -7.75 11.39
CA VAL A 249 -3.12 -6.48 10.97
C VAL A 249 -4.06 -5.31 11.29
N PHE A 250 -5.28 -5.35 10.81
CA PHE A 250 -6.25 -4.27 11.01
C PHE A 250 -6.65 -4.09 12.47
N ALA A 251 -6.81 -5.20 13.22
CA ALA A 251 -7.16 -5.13 14.63
C ALA A 251 -6.07 -4.46 15.47
N THR A 252 -4.80 -4.72 15.17
CA THR A 252 -3.67 -4.12 15.86
C THR A 252 -3.54 -2.63 15.56
N LEU A 253 -3.85 -2.21 14.32
CA LEU A 253 -3.71 -0.82 13.91
C LEU A 253 -4.97 0.04 14.19
N ALA A 254 -6.09 -0.57 14.59
CA ALA A 254 -7.35 0.12 14.82
C ALA A 254 -7.27 1.23 15.88
N GLU A 255 -6.42 1.06 16.90
CA GLU A 255 -6.22 2.04 17.97
C GLU A 255 -5.69 3.39 17.48
N HIS A 256 -4.98 3.41 16.35
CA HIS A 256 -4.46 4.64 15.77
C HIS A 256 -5.55 5.52 15.12
N GLY A 257 -6.76 5.02 14.92
CA GLY A 257 -7.92 5.80 14.45
C GLY A 257 -7.78 6.39 13.05
N VAL A 258 -6.90 5.86 12.19
CA VAL A 258 -6.81 6.22 10.77
C VAL A 258 -7.79 5.38 9.93
N PRO A 259 -8.36 5.90 8.84
CA PRO A 259 -9.08 5.08 7.88
C PRO A 259 -8.18 3.98 7.31
N MET A 260 -8.74 2.77 7.22
CA MET A 260 -8.02 1.58 6.78
C MET A 260 -8.71 0.97 5.56
N THR A 261 -7.97 0.90 4.45
CA THR A 261 -8.47 0.32 3.20
C THR A 261 -7.91 -1.08 2.99
N HIS A 262 -8.78 -2.05 2.75
CA HIS A 262 -8.41 -3.39 2.27
C HIS A 262 -8.71 -3.49 0.78
N PHE A 263 -7.69 -3.62 -0.05
CA PHE A 263 -7.84 -3.65 -1.52
C PHE A 263 -7.29 -4.95 -2.10
N GLY A 264 -8.03 -5.53 -3.03
CA GLY A 264 -7.60 -6.68 -3.83
C GLY A 264 -8.08 -6.59 -5.28
N VAL A 265 -7.49 -7.39 -6.15
CA VAL A 265 -7.87 -7.51 -7.57
C VAL A 265 -8.50 -8.88 -7.81
N GLY A 266 -9.64 -8.92 -8.52
CA GLY A 266 -10.40 -10.14 -8.74
C GLY A 266 -11.07 -10.70 -7.47
N THR A 267 -11.34 -9.84 -6.50
CA THR A 267 -11.81 -10.20 -5.16
C THR A 267 -13.33 -10.09 -4.98
N ALA A 268 -14.10 -10.09 -6.06
CA ALA A 268 -15.57 -9.95 -6.00
C ALA A 268 -16.24 -10.88 -4.98
N GLU A 269 -15.84 -12.15 -4.94
CA GLU A 269 -16.37 -13.16 -4.00
C GLU A 269 -15.82 -13.00 -2.58
N LEU A 270 -14.74 -12.24 -2.40
CA LEU A 270 -14.07 -12.05 -1.12
C LEU A 270 -14.48 -10.75 -0.40
N LEU A 271 -15.22 -9.84 -1.05
CA LEU A 271 -15.50 -8.49 -0.54
C LEU A 271 -16.13 -8.52 0.86
N GLY A 272 -17.06 -9.45 1.12
CA GLY A 272 -17.64 -9.65 2.44
C GLY A 272 -16.58 -9.97 3.50
N ALA A 273 -15.77 -10.99 3.24
CA ALA A 273 -14.70 -11.40 4.15
C ALA A 273 -13.63 -10.31 4.32
N MET A 274 -13.31 -9.56 3.26
CA MET A 274 -12.40 -8.42 3.34
C MET A 274 -12.96 -7.29 4.21
N SER A 275 -14.27 -7.04 4.16
CA SER A 275 -14.91 -6.06 5.03
C SER A 275 -14.96 -6.50 6.50
N GLU A 276 -15.09 -7.79 6.76
CA GLU A 276 -15.04 -8.39 8.10
C GLU A 276 -13.63 -8.27 8.73
N ALA A 277 -12.56 -8.21 7.92
CA ALA A 277 -11.19 -8.09 8.41
C ALA A 277 -10.98 -6.81 9.24
N VAL A 278 -11.67 -5.72 8.91
CA VAL A 278 -11.62 -4.47 9.65
C VAL A 278 -12.75 -4.44 10.67
N LYS A 279 -12.40 -4.49 11.95
CA LYS A 279 -13.38 -4.57 13.04
C LYS A 279 -14.32 -3.36 13.11
N PRO A 280 -15.55 -3.52 13.66
CA PRO A 280 -16.46 -2.41 13.93
C PRO A 280 -15.81 -1.34 14.82
N GLY A 281 -16.10 -0.07 14.52
CA GLY A 281 -15.58 1.09 15.27
C GLY A 281 -14.37 1.76 14.62
N ALA A 282 -13.65 1.08 13.73
CA ALA A 282 -12.65 1.71 12.87
C ALA A 282 -13.29 2.20 11.55
N ALA A 283 -12.75 3.27 10.99
CA ALA A 283 -13.13 3.72 9.65
C ALA A 283 -12.62 2.71 8.62
N LYS A 284 -13.53 1.89 8.07
CA LYS A 284 -13.21 0.80 7.17
C LYS A 284 -13.60 1.09 5.74
N VAL A 285 -12.69 0.78 4.83
CA VAL A 285 -12.86 0.94 3.40
C VAL A 285 -12.51 -0.38 2.71
N VAL A 286 -13.33 -0.80 1.76
CA VAL A 286 -12.98 -1.90 0.85
C VAL A 286 -12.75 -1.33 -0.54
N GLY A 287 -11.55 -1.59 -1.08
CA GLY A 287 -11.22 -1.26 -2.45
C GLY A 287 -11.78 -2.31 -3.40
N VAL A 288 -12.51 -1.85 -4.40
CA VAL A 288 -13.21 -2.67 -5.41
C VAL A 288 -12.52 -2.48 -6.74
N ASP A 289 -12.23 -3.56 -7.45
CA ASP A 289 -11.70 -3.47 -8.81
C ASP A 289 -12.83 -3.22 -9.84
N TRP A 290 -12.45 -2.91 -11.06
CA TRP A 290 -13.38 -2.51 -12.14
C TRP A 290 -14.34 -3.61 -12.60
N ARG A 291 -14.15 -4.86 -12.19
CA ARG A 291 -14.97 -6.00 -12.64
C ARG A 291 -16.28 -6.11 -11.89
N THR A 292 -16.42 -5.42 -10.76
CA THR A 292 -17.61 -5.50 -9.90
C THR A 292 -18.27 -4.13 -9.82
N ALA A 293 -19.56 -4.03 -10.17
CA ALA A 293 -20.30 -2.80 -9.99
C ALA A 293 -20.31 -2.39 -8.50
N LEU A 294 -20.19 -1.08 -8.20
CA LEU A 294 -20.17 -0.60 -6.81
C LEU A 294 -21.47 -0.92 -6.06
N THR A 295 -22.61 -0.98 -6.77
CA THR A 295 -23.90 -1.41 -6.20
C THR A 295 -23.88 -2.86 -5.72
N ASP A 296 -23.25 -3.75 -6.53
CA ASP A 296 -23.12 -5.16 -6.18
C ASP A 296 -22.10 -5.36 -5.06
N ALA A 297 -21.03 -4.58 -5.07
CA ALA A 297 -20.05 -4.57 -3.98
C ALA A 297 -20.68 -4.10 -2.67
N ALA A 298 -21.53 -3.06 -2.70
CA ALA A 298 -22.22 -2.57 -1.53
C ALA A 298 -23.15 -3.60 -0.89
N ALA A 299 -23.74 -4.48 -1.70
CA ALA A 299 -24.59 -5.57 -1.21
C ALA A 299 -23.79 -6.74 -0.56
N ARG A 300 -22.47 -6.80 -0.80
CA ARG A 300 -21.59 -7.89 -0.31
C ARG A 300 -20.78 -7.54 0.93
N VAL A 301 -20.57 -6.25 1.19
CA VAL A 301 -19.78 -5.79 2.35
C VAL A 301 -20.66 -5.56 3.57
N GLU A 302 -20.04 -5.55 4.75
CA GLU A 302 -20.74 -5.23 5.98
C GLU A 302 -21.28 -3.79 5.98
N PRO A 303 -22.45 -3.53 6.62
CA PRO A 303 -22.99 -2.18 6.76
C PRO A 303 -21.97 -1.21 7.36
N GLY A 304 -21.96 0.02 6.85
CA GLY A 304 -21.02 1.06 7.28
C GLY A 304 -19.62 0.96 6.69
N THR A 305 -19.38 0.03 5.75
CA THR A 305 -18.14 -0.04 4.98
C THR A 305 -18.19 0.96 3.83
N ALA A 306 -17.19 1.86 3.76
CA ALA A 306 -17.01 2.71 2.59
C ALA A 306 -16.42 1.89 1.44
N LEU A 307 -16.79 2.23 0.20
CA LEU A 307 -16.22 1.61 -1.00
C LEU A 307 -15.30 2.57 -1.71
N GLN A 308 -14.18 2.06 -2.21
CA GLN A 308 -13.20 2.81 -2.99
C GLN A 308 -13.00 2.14 -4.36
N GLY A 309 -13.07 2.90 -5.41
CA GLY A 309 -12.85 2.44 -6.80
C GLY A 309 -13.91 3.07 -7.69
N ASN A 310 -14.15 2.59 -8.90
CA ASN A 310 -13.52 1.42 -9.50
C ASN A 310 -13.45 1.62 -11.02
N LEU A 311 -12.97 2.77 -11.44
CA LEU A 311 -12.78 3.05 -12.86
C LEU A 311 -11.83 2.01 -13.47
N ASP A 312 -12.24 1.40 -14.61
CA ASP A 312 -11.34 0.56 -15.39
C ASP A 312 -10.21 1.43 -15.97
N PRO A 313 -8.94 1.14 -15.66
CA PRO A 313 -7.82 1.94 -16.16
C PRO A 313 -7.73 1.99 -17.68
N VAL A 314 -8.27 1.00 -18.41
CA VAL A 314 -8.29 0.96 -19.87
C VAL A 314 -9.27 2.00 -20.44
N VAL A 315 -10.31 2.35 -19.72
CA VAL A 315 -11.30 3.37 -20.12
C VAL A 315 -10.64 4.74 -20.34
N LEU A 316 -9.57 5.04 -19.61
CA LEU A 316 -8.79 6.27 -19.81
C LEU A 316 -8.20 6.40 -21.21
N LEU A 317 -8.00 5.28 -21.94
CA LEU A 317 -7.50 5.28 -23.31
C LEU A 317 -8.61 5.51 -24.35
N ALA A 318 -9.88 5.41 -23.95
CA ALA A 318 -11.03 5.57 -24.84
C ALA A 318 -11.46 7.05 -25.02
N GLY A 319 -10.84 7.96 -24.28
CA GLY A 319 -11.13 9.38 -24.32
C GLY A 319 -12.25 9.83 -23.38
N TRP A 320 -12.32 11.16 -23.17
CA TRP A 320 -13.16 11.76 -22.14
C TRP A 320 -14.66 11.38 -22.22
N PRO A 321 -15.32 11.35 -23.39
CA PRO A 321 -16.74 11.00 -23.48
C PRO A 321 -17.11 9.59 -22.95
N VAL A 322 -16.12 8.72 -22.80
CA VAL A 322 -16.31 7.36 -22.26
C VAL A 322 -15.99 7.33 -20.76
N VAL A 323 -15.12 8.22 -20.29
CA VAL A 323 -14.75 8.35 -18.88
C VAL A 323 -15.83 9.05 -18.06
N GLU A 324 -16.50 10.06 -18.66
CA GLU A 324 -17.56 10.86 -18.05
C GLU A 324 -18.85 10.05 -17.82
#